data_84e007b4c3375c3fd5b5ccc5b1045715
#
_entry.id   84e007b4c3375c3fd5b5ccc5b1045715
#
_cell.length_a   1.000
_cell.length_b   1.000
_cell.length_c   1.000
_cell.angle_alpha   90.00
_cell.angle_beta   90.00
_cell.angle_gamma   90.00
#
_symmetry.space_group_name_H-M   'P 1'
#
loop_
_entity.id
_entity.type
_entity.pdbx_description
1 polymer ?
#
loop_
_entity_poly.entity_id
_entity_poly.type
_entity_poly.pdbx_seq_one_letter_code
_entity_poly.pdbx_strand_id
1 'polypeptide(L)'
;LFLVVIFFSTTQVEAVEFKGEFTQGHFIIGKTNPGTKILIDNKRVKVSKDGYFAFGITKNRKLDIVINEANKTIVKKILKRKYKIQKIEGLPGKKVTPPEEFYVRIKKEGKLIANARAINSDLTFFKDNFIIPVDDAIITGVYGSQRILNGIPKSPHFGLDFAQKKGTPIKAMNSGIVTLAEKDLFYTGATLNFD
;
A
#
# COMPACT_ATOMS: atom_id res chain seq x y z
N LEU A 1 9.42 60.86 19.70
CA LEU A 1 10.16 59.68 19.25
C LEU A 1 9.19 58.49 19.29
N PHE A 2 8.64 58.05 18.11
CA PHE A 2 7.77 56.85 18.03
C PHE A 2 8.65 55.64 17.79
N LEU A 3 8.66 54.70 18.74
CA LEU A 3 9.33 53.40 18.60
C LEU A 3 8.41 52.44 17.83
N VAL A 4 8.73 52.15 16.57
CA VAL A 4 8.03 51.11 15.77
C VAL A 4 8.64 49.77 16.15
N VAL A 5 7.88 48.98 16.91
CA VAL A 5 8.25 47.59 17.21
C VAL A 5 7.73 46.71 16.06
N ILE A 6 8.66 46.25 15.21
CA ILE A 6 8.35 45.29 14.14
C ILE A 6 8.37 43.88 14.77
N PHE A 7 7.18 43.27 14.91
CA PHE A 7 7.07 41.85 15.25
C PHE A 7 7.42 41.00 14.02
N PHE A 8 8.59 40.39 14.02
CA PHE A 8 8.89 39.30 13.11
C PHE A 8 8.17 38.07 13.61
N SER A 9 7.04 37.71 12.98
CA SER A 9 6.41 36.40 13.15
C SER A 9 7.30 35.36 12.49
N THR A 10 8.08 34.64 13.28
CA THR A 10 8.79 33.44 12.80
C THR A 10 7.76 32.36 12.57
N THR A 11 7.36 32.14 11.33
CA THR A 11 6.63 30.93 10.96
C THR A 11 7.54 29.73 11.25
N GLN A 12 7.27 29.01 12.33
CA GLN A 12 7.89 27.71 12.56
C GLN A 12 7.47 26.80 11.40
N VAL A 13 8.44 26.48 10.56
CA VAL A 13 8.26 25.43 9.54
C VAL A 13 8.22 24.12 10.30
N GLU A 14 7.03 23.60 10.54
CA GLU A 14 6.87 22.26 11.10
C GLU A 14 7.60 21.25 10.21
N ALA A 15 8.43 20.41 10.84
CA ALA A 15 9.10 19.34 10.13
C ALA A 15 8.09 18.27 9.72
N VAL A 16 8.34 17.56 8.60
CA VAL A 16 7.50 16.43 8.19
C VAL A 16 7.37 15.42 9.32
N GLU A 17 6.13 15.12 9.69
CA GLU A 17 5.79 14.04 10.60
C GLU A 17 5.51 12.75 9.83
N PHE A 18 5.85 11.60 10.42
CA PHE A 18 5.63 10.29 9.82
C PHE A 18 4.91 9.36 10.79
N LYS A 19 3.86 8.70 10.29
CA LYS A 19 3.17 7.59 10.96
C LYS A 19 3.48 6.31 10.19
N GLY A 20 3.93 5.27 10.91
CA GLY A 20 4.35 3.98 10.37
C GLY A 20 5.83 3.69 10.62
N GLU A 21 6.24 2.46 10.36
CA GLU A 21 7.62 2.01 10.55
C GLU A 21 8.37 1.96 9.22
N PHE A 22 9.58 2.49 9.18
CA PHE A 22 10.45 2.44 8.00
C PHE A 22 11.06 1.05 7.82
N THR A 23 10.19 0.07 7.64
CA THR A 23 10.50 -1.35 7.49
C THR A 23 10.06 -1.84 6.10
N GLN A 24 10.80 -2.79 5.51
CA GLN A 24 10.42 -3.40 4.22
C GLN A 24 8.98 -3.90 4.24
N GLY A 25 8.20 -3.52 3.20
CA GLY A 25 6.80 -3.91 3.04
C GLY A 25 5.79 -3.12 3.88
N HIS A 26 6.22 -2.08 4.56
CA HIS A 26 5.35 -1.19 5.33
C HIS A 26 4.84 -0.02 4.48
N PHE A 27 3.79 0.59 4.97
CA PHE A 27 3.15 1.78 4.44
C PHE A 27 3.39 2.94 5.40
N ILE A 28 3.76 4.09 4.86
CA ILE A 28 4.05 5.31 5.61
C ILE A 28 3.07 6.40 5.24
N ILE A 29 2.50 7.05 6.24
CA ILE A 29 1.73 8.27 6.09
C ILE A 29 2.62 9.42 6.53
N GLY A 30 2.71 10.46 5.73
CA GLY A 30 3.41 11.70 6.05
C GLY A 30 2.44 12.87 6.20
N LYS A 31 2.81 13.81 7.04
CA LYS A 31 2.13 15.10 7.23
C LYS A 31 3.15 16.22 7.08
N THR A 32 2.84 17.20 6.27
CA THR A 32 3.64 18.41 6.04
C THR A 32 2.72 19.63 5.91
N ASN A 33 3.29 20.79 5.79
CA ASN A 33 2.50 22.00 5.53
C ASN A 33 1.78 21.90 4.17
N PRO A 34 0.53 22.38 4.07
CA PRO A 34 -0.21 22.45 2.81
C PRO A 34 0.59 23.12 1.69
N GLY A 35 0.53 22.54 0.49
CA GLY A 35 1.23 23.08 -0.68
C GLY A 35 2.72 22.73 -0.77
N THR A 36 3.29 22.09 0.24
CA THR A 36 4.69 21.66 0.22
C THR A 36 4.91 20.56 -0.83
N LYS A 37 6.00 20.72 -1.60
CA LYS A 37 6.43 19.69 -2.55
C LYS A 37 7.25 18.63 -1.83
N ILE A 38 6.82 17.38 -1.92
CA ILE A 38 7.53 16.22 -1.37
C ILE A 38 8.03 15.33 -2.51
N LEU A 39 9.30 14.94 -2.42
CA LEU A 39 9.89 13.92 -3.28
C LEU A 39 10.36 12.74 -2.42
N ILE A 40 10.02 11.52 -2.84
CA ILE A 40 10.53 10.28 -2.26
C ILE A 40 11.45 9.64 -3.32
N ASP A 41 12.75 9.50 -3.02
CA ASP A 41 13.76 9.02 -3.97
C ASP A 41 13.68 9.78 -5.31
N ASN A 42 13.60 11.09 -5.26
CA ASN A 42 13.45 12.01 -6.41
C ASN A 42 12.13 11.87 -7.19
N LYS A 43 11.17 11.05 -6.74
CA LYS A 43 9.83 10.94 -7.35
C LYS A 43 8.84 11.79 -6.56
N ARG A 44 8.10 12.65 -7.27
CA ARG A 44 7.06 13.47 -6.66
C ARG A 44 5.93 12.58 -6.15
N VAL A 45 5.53 12.79 -4.90
CA VAL A 45 4.31 12.21 -4.32
C VAL A 45 3.21 13.26 -4.25
N LYS A 46 1.96 12.80 -4.33
CA LYS A 46 0.79 13.65 -4.18
C LYS A 46 0.66 14.04 -2.71
N VAL A 47 0.57 15.34 -2.45
CA VAL A 47 0.28 15.91 -1.13
C VAL A 47 -1.12 16.48 -1.19
N SER A 48 -1.97 16.12 -0.23
CA SER A 48 -3.35 16.59 -0.13
C SER A 48 -3.43 18.07 0.25
N LYS A 49 -4.61 18.67 0.13
CA LYS A 49 -4.84 20.08 0.49
C LYS A 49 -4.56 20.38 1.97
N ASP A 50 -4.70 19.39 2.83
CA ASP A 50 -4.41 19.44 4.26
C ASP A 50 -3.01 18.88 4.63
N GLY A 51 -2.13 18.66 3.64
CA GLY A 51 -0.71 18.32 3.81
C GLY A 51 -0.42 16.84 4.01
N TYR A 52 -1.38 15.92 3.85
CA TYR A 52 -1.11 14.48 3.97
C TYR A 52 -0.60 13.88 2.68
N PHE A 53 0.28 12.90 2.80
CA PHE A 53 0.76 12.07 1.71
C PHE A 53 1.05 10.66 2.21
N ALA A 54 1.16 9.70 1.29
CA ALA A 54 1.43 8.31 1.64
C ALA A 54 2.34 7.65 0.61
N PHE A 55 3.13 6.67 1.06
CA PHE A 55 3.95 5.85 0.20
C PHE A 55 4.22 4.48 0.81
N GLY A 56 4.45 3.49 -0.06
CA GLY A 56 4.82 2.13 0.34
C GLY A 56 6.32 1.88 0.25
N ILE A 57 6.85 1.08 1.18
CA ILE A 57 8.23 0.59 1.15
C ILE A 57 8.21 -0.81 0.55
N THR A 58 8.88 -0.99 -0.59
CA THR A 58 8.87 -2.28 -1.28
C THR A 58 9.47 -3.40 -0.42
N LYS A 59 8.97 -4.62 -0.62
CA LYS A 59 9.42 -5.84 0.06
C LYS A 59 10.94 -6.03 0.02
N ASN A 60 11.57 -5.70 -1.11
CA ASN A 60 12.99 -5.94 -1.35
C ASN A 60 13.84 -4.67 -1.29
N ARG A 61 13.34 -3.61 -0.68
CA ARG A 61 14.08 -2.35 -0.54
C ARG A 61 15.42 -2.59 0.18
N LYS A 62 16.53 -2.20 -0.45
CA LYS A 62 17.87 -2.35 0.11
C LYS A 62 18.47 -1.04 0.61
N LEU A 63 18.15 0.06 -0.08
CA LEU A 63 18.68 1.39 0.20
C LEU A 63 17.77 2.16 1.15
N ASP A 64 18.34 3.05 1.91
CA ASP A 64 17.60 4.01 2.72
C ASP A 64 16.69 4.88 1.83
N ILE A 65 15.67 5.48 2.41
CA ILE A 65 14.75 6.36 1.70
C ILE A 65 15.22 7.79 1.86
N VAL A 66 15.34 8.50 0.75
CA VAL A 66 15.64 9.93 0.70
C VAL A 66 14.33 10.69 0.48
N ILE A 67 14.01 11.58 1.42
CA ILE A 67 12.80 12.41 1.41
C ILE A 67 13.24 13.85 1.28
N ASN A 68 12.86 14.52 0.20
CA ASN A 68 13.12 15.94 0.00
C ASN A 68 11.83 16.72 0.26
N GLU A 69 11.89 17.64 1.23
CA GLU A 69 10.84 18.59 1.59
C GLU A 69 11.35 20.00 1.36
N ALA A 70 10.85 20.68 0.35
CA ALA A 70 11.38 22.00 -0.05
C ALA A 70 12.92 21.95 -0.18
N ASN A 71 13.63 22.63 0.72
CA ASN A 71 15.11 22.69 0.74
C ASN A 71 15.75 21.75 1.79
N LYS A 72 14.96 20.88 2.43
CA LYS A 72 15.43 19.92 3.43
C LYS A 72 15.50 18.52 2.85
N THR A 73 16.55 17.79 3.20
CA THR A 73 16.70 16.37 2.87
C THR A 73 16.69 15.55 4.16
N ILE A 74 15.80 14.57 4.20
CA ILE A 74 15.65 13.64 5.32
C ILE A 74 16.00 12.25 4.80
N VAL A 75 16.91 11.56 5.47
CA VAL A 75 17.26 10.16 5.15
C VAL A 75 16.69 9.25 6.23
N LYS A 76 15.90 8.26 5.83
CA LYS A 76 15.31 7.26 6.73
C LYS A 76 15.91 5.89 6.45
N LYS A 77 16.57 5.34 7.46
CA LYS A 77 17.10 3.97 7.42
C LYS A 77 15.97 2.96 7.32
N ILE A 78 16.12 1.98 6.42
CA ILE A 78 15.13 0.92 6.22
C ILE A 78 15.51 -0.31 7.01
N LEU A 79 14.60 -0.76 7.85
CA LEU A 79 14.73 -2.02 8.57
C LEU A 79 14.37 -3.19 7.68
N LYS A 80 15.19 -4.24 7.73
CA LYS A 80 14.94 -5.49 6.99
C LYS A 80 13.84 -6.29 7.68
N ARG A 81 12.98 -6.92 6.89
CA ARG A 81 11.95 -7.85 7.35
C ARG A 81 12.27 -9.26 6.87
N LYS A 82 12.10 -10.25 7.74
CA LYS A 82 12.14 -11.66 7.37
C LYS A 82 10.79 -12.09 6.83
N TYR A 83 10.76 -12.70 5.65
CA TYR A 83 9.54 -13.19 5.02
C TYR A 83 9.51 -14.71 5.02
N LYS A 84 8.32 -15.29 5.24
CA LYS A 84 8.13 -16.74 5.15
C LYS A 84 8.18 -17.19 3.70
N ILE A 85 9.01 -18.20 3.39
CA ILE A 85 9.06 -18.87 2.10
C ILE A 85 8.59 -20.29 2.30
N GLN A 86 7.54 -20.69 1.57
CA GLN A 86 6.98 -22.05 1.59
C GLN A 86 7.35 -22.76 0.30
N LYS A 87 8.05 -23.88 0.41
CA LYS A 87 8.34 -24.76 -0.73
C LYS A 87 7.32 -25.89 -0.74
N ILE A 88 6.68 -26.13 -1.88
CA ILE A 88 5.67 -27.16 -2.07
C ILE A 88 6.05 -27.91 -3.35
N GLU A 89 6.27 -29.21 -3.21
CA GLU A 89 6.62 -30.10 -4.31
C GLU A 89 5.48 -31.11 -4.59
N GLY A 90 5.54 -31.79 -5.74
CA GLY A 90 4.58 -32.82 -6.12
C GLY A 90 3.20 -32.29 -6.55
N LEU A 91 3.10 -31.02 -6.91
CA LEU A 91 1.84 -30.46 -7.42
C LEU A 91 1.61 -30.81 -8.89
N PRO A 92 0.35 -31.14 -9.29
CA PRO A 92 0.00 -31.22 -10.70
C PRO A 92 0.33 -29.93 -11.47
N GLY A 93 0.88 -30.05 -12.68
CA GLY A 93 1.33 -28.91 -13.49
C GLY A 93 0.29 -27.79 -13.66
N LYS A 94 -0.99 -28.16 -13.86
CA LYS A 94 -2.12 -27.22 -13.96
C LYS A 94 -2.34 -26.34 -12.72
N LYS A 95 -1.85 -26.75 -11.55
CA LYS A 95 -1.88 -25.95 -10.31
C LYS A 95 -0.69 -25.00 -10.20
N VAL A 96 0.33 -25.21 -11.03
CA VAL A 96 1.52 -24.36 -11.07
C VAL A 96 1.39 -23.26 -12.13
N THR A 97 0.82 -23.60 -13.29
CA THR A 97 0.59 -22.65 -14.42
C THR A 97 -0.86 -22.79 -14.88
N PRO A 98 -1.59 -21.68 -15.06
CA PRO A 98 -2.95 -21.74 -15.59
C PRO A 98 -2.99 -22.35 -16.99
N PRO A 99 -4.04 -23.11 -17.35
CA PRO A 99 -4.28 -23.55 -18.72
C PRO A 99 -4.41 -22.37 -19.69
N GLU A 100 -3.96 -22.53 -20.93
CA GLU A 100 -3.95 -21.47 -21.96
C GLU A 100 -5.34 -20.89 -22.25
N GLU A 101 -6.38 -21.72 -22.18
CA GLU A 101 -7.77 -21.31 -22.37
C GLU A 101 -8.22 -20.15 -21.49
N PHE A 102 -7.57 -19.97 -20.31
CA PHE A 102 -7.87 -18.87 -19.39
C PHE A 102 -7.06 -17.59 -19.63
N TYR A 103 -6.04 -17.59 -20.49
CA TYR A 103 -5.15 -16.43 -20.63
C TYR A 103 -5.87 -15.18 -21.14
N VAL A 104 -6.83 -15.31 -22.05
CA VAL A 104 -7.63 -14.17 -22.53
C VAL A 104 -8.44 -13.56 -21.39
N ARG A 105 -9.11 -14.42 -20.59
CA ARG A 105 -9.87 -13.99 -19.40
C ARG A 105 -8.95 -13.29 -18.40
N ILE A 106 -7.84 -13.92 -18.02
CA ILE A 106 -6.86 -13.39 -17.07
C ILE A 106 -6.34 -12.02 -17.52
N LYS A 107 -6.02 -11.86 -18.81
CA LYS A 107 -5.54 -10.58 -19.37
C LYS A 107 -6.60 -9.48 -19.30
N LYS A 108 -7.85 -9.81 -19.62
CA LYS A 108 -9.00 -8.87 -19.56
C LYS A 108 -9.23 -8.42 -18.10
N GLU A 109 -9.31 -9.35 -17.17
CA GLU A 109 -9.53 -9.09 -15.75
C GLU A 109 -8.37 -8.31 -15.12
N GLY A 110 -7.13 -8.63 -15.51
CA GLY A 110 -5.95 -7.86 -15.10
C GLY A 110 -6.02 -6.39 -15.51
N LYS A 111 -6.56 -6.08 -16.69
CA LYS A 111 -6.79 -4.68 -17.11
C LYS A 111 -7.86 -3.99 -16.27
N LEU A 112 -8.96 -4.67 -15.91
CA LEU A 112 -10.00 -4.10 -15.04
C LEU A 112 -9.40 -3.70 -13.68
N ILE A 113 -8.65 -4.59 -13.05
CA ILE A 113 -7.98 -4.32 -11.77
C ILE A 113 -6.96 -3.18 -11.92
N ALA A 114 -6.16 -3.17 -13.00
CA ALA A 114 -5.17 -2.13 -13.24
C ALA A 114 -5.82 -0.76 -13.42
N ASN A 115 -6.93 -0.67 -14.16
CA ASN A 115 -7.67 0.57 -14.35
C ASN A 115 -8.26 1.10 -13.02
N ALA A 116 -8.87 0.21 -12.21
CA ALA A 116 -9.38 0.59 -10.91
C ALA A 116 -8.28 1.12 -9.97
N ARG A 117 -7.10 0.49 -9.98
CA ARG A 117 -5.94 0.91 -9.17
C ARG A 117 -5.22 2.16 -9.70
N ALA A 118 -5.45 2.54 -10.96
CA ALA A 118 -4.86 3.73 -11.55
C ALA A 118 -5.63 5.02 -11.19
N ILE A 119 -6.80 4.92 -10.57
CA ILE A 119 -7.54 6.07 -10.06
C ILE A 119 -6.69 6.75 -8.99
N ASN A 120 -6.53 8.06 -9.13
CA ASN A 120 -5.73 8.88 -8.24
C ASN A 120 -6.57 10.06 -7.78
N SER A 121 -7.48 9.81 -6.85
CA SER A 121 -8.41 10.80 -6.30
C SER A 121 -7.72 11.76 -5.31
N ASP A 122 -8.45 12.77 -4.87
CA ASP A 122 -8.02 13.69 -3.81
C ASP A 122 -8.48 13.22 -2.40
N LEU A 123 -8.99 12.00 -2.29
CA LEU A 123 -9.43 11.42 -1.04
C LEU A 123 -8.25 11.16 -0.10
N THR A 124 -8.48 11.38 1.18
CA THR A 124 -7.44 11.27 2.22
C THR A 124 -7.83 10.30 3.34
N PHE A 125 -8.73 9.36 3.06
CA PHE A 125 -9.16 8.37 4.06
C PHE A 125 -8.02 7.51 4.60
N PHE A 126 -6.94 7.38 3.84
CA PHE A 126 -5.73 6.67 4.27
C PHE A 126 -5.09 7.27 5.54
N LYS A 127 -5.41 8.50 5.92
CA LYS A 127 -4.91 9.13 7.15
C LYS A 127 -5.55 8.56 8.42
N ASP A 128 -6.75 8.00 8.29
CA ASP A 128 -7.51 7.42 9.38
C ASP A 128 -7.04 6.00 9.69
N ASN A 129 -7.49 5.44 10.80
CA ASN A 129 -7.10 4.08 11.16
C ASN A 129 -7.89 3.06 10.35
N PHE A 130 -7.17 2.05 9.84
CA PHE A 130 -7.80 0.88 9.23
C PHE A 130 -8.29 -0.09 10.30
N ILE A 131 -9.46 -0.69 10.08
CA ILE A 131 -10.01 -1.74 10.92
C ILE A 131 -9.74 -3.12 10.28
N ILE A 132 -9.78 -4.16 11.11
CA ILE A 132 -9.79 -5.55 10.63
C ILE A 132 -11.16 -5.80 9.98
N PRO A 133 -11.21 -6.28 8.72
CA PRO A 133 -12.45 -6.37 7.97
C PRO A 133 -13.38 -7.51 8.42
N VAL A 134 -12.88 -8.45 9.20
CA VAL A 134 -13.60 -9.65 9.63
C VAL A 134 -13.35 -9.91 11.10
N ASP A 135 -14.41 -10.02 11.90
CA ASP A 135 -14.30 -10.29 13.33
C ASP A 135 -13.83 -11.74 13.57
N ASP A 136 -13.01 -11.95 14.61
CA ASP A 136 -12.50 -13.25 15.08
C ASP A 136 -11.82 -14.10 13.98
N ALA A 137 -11.29 -13.46 12.94
CA ALA A 137 -10.65 -14.14 11.83
C ALA A 137 -9.23 -14.61 12.17
N ILE A 138 -8.87 -15.78 11.62
CA ILE A 138 -7.50 -16.29 11.70
C ILE A 138 -6.70 -15.75 10.53
N ILE A 139 -5.55 -15.11 10.80
CA ILE A 139 -4.63 -14.69 9.74
C ILE A 139 -3.89 -15.90 9.21
N THR A 140 -4.15 -16.28 7.96
CA THR A 140 -3.55 -17.44 7.27
C THR A 140 -2.47 -17.09 6.25
N GLY A 141 -2.44 -15.85 5.77
CA GLY A 141 -1.42 -15.32 4.89
C GLY A 141 -1.01 -13.91 5.26
N VAL A 142 0.29 -13.62 5.20
CA VAL A 142 0.84 -12.30 5.52
C VAL A 142 1.58 -11.69 4.34
N TYR A 143 1.62 -10.36 4.28
CA TYR A 143 2.35 -9.62 3.26
C TYR A 143 3.79 -10.09 3.13
N GLY A 144 4.23 -10.30 1.90
CA GLY A 144 5.60 -10.66 1.54
C GLY A 144 5.91 -12.15 1.62
N SER A 145 5.02 -13.00 2.17
CA SER A 145 5.18 -14.46 2.10
C SER A 145 5.21 -14.91 0.63
N GLN A 146 6.00 -15.94 0.34
CA GLN A 146 6.20 -16.43 -1.03
C GLN A 146 6.12 -17.95 -1.08
N ARG A 147 5.51 -18.46 -2.14
CA ARG A 147 5.50 -19.90 -2.44
C ARG A 147 6.46 -20.21 -3.57
N ILE A 148 7.15 -21.35 -3.44
CA ILE A 148 7.90 -21.98 -4.52
C ILE A 148 7.18 -23.28 -4.80
N LEU A 149 6.58 -23.41 -5.99
CA LEU A 149 5.76 -24.56 -6.39
C LEU A 149 6.52 -25.39 -7.41
N ASN A 150 6.87 -26.65 -7.10
CA ASN A 150 7.70 -27.51 -7.93
C ASN A 150 8.99 -26.80 -8.41
N GLY A 151 9.69 -26.15 -7.52
CA GLY A 151 10.89 -25.36 -7.84
C GLY A 151 10.65 -24.00 -8.48
N ILE A 152 9.40 -23.67 -8.90
CA ILE A 152 9.06 -22.41 -9.58
C ILE A 152 8.63 -21.36 -8.56
N PRO A 153 9.39 -20.24 -8.40
CA PRO A 153 8.99 -19.13 -7.52
C PRO A 153 7.71 -18.45 -8.03
N LYS A 154 6.74 -18.26 -7.15
CA LYS A 154 5.51 -17.50 -7.42
C LYS A 154 5.64 -16.07 -6.91
N SER A 155 4.78 -15.19 -7.40
CA SER A 155 4.70 -13.81 -6.90
C SER A 155 4.50 -13.80 -5.38
N PRO A 156 5.17 -12.90 -4.66
CA PRO A 156 4.92 -12.71 -3.24
C PRO A 156 3.46 -12.34 -2.98
N HIS A 157 2.96 -12.74 -1.83
CA HIS A 157 1.65 -12.31 -1.38
C HIS A 157 1.68 -10.83 -0.97
N PHE A 158 0.87 -10.00 -1.61
CA PHE A 158 0.83 -8.55 -1.37
C PHE A 158 -0.38 -8.12 -0.55
N GLY A 159 -0.79 -8.93 0.42
CA GLY A 159 -1.94 -8.66 1.26
C GLY A 159 -1.93 -9.46 2.57
N LEU A 160 -3.06 -9.45 3.26
CA LEU A 160 -3.37 -10.29 4.39
C LEU A 160 -4.54 -11.20 4.04
N ASP A 161 -4.43 -12.48 4.37
CA ASP A 161 -5.52 -13.44 4.25
C ASP A 161 -6.17 -13.65 5.61
N PHE A 162 -7.47 -13.47 5.66
CA PHE A 162 -8.31 -13.74 6.83
C PHE A 162 -9.20 -14.95 6.55
N ALA A 163 -9.01 -16.03 7.30
CA ALA A 163 -9.87 -17.21 7.18
C ALA A 163 -11.07 -17.08 8.11
N GLN A 164 -12.27 -17.31 7.54
CA GLN A 164 -13.52 -17.35 8.27
C GLN A 164 -14.56 -18.25 7.55
N LYS A 165 -15.64 -18.61 8.22
CA LYS A 165 -16.73 -19.42 7.66
C LYS A 165 -17.44 -18.66 6.53
N LYS A 166 -17.94 -19.41 5.52
CA LYS A 166 -18.78 -18.83 4.46
C LYS A 166 -20.00 -18.15 5.07
N GLY A 167 -20.30 -16.93 4.60
CA GLY A 167 -21.41 -16.12 5.10
C GLY A 167 -21.05 -15.15 6.20
N THR A 168 -19.81 -15.17 6.72
CA THR A 168 -19.34 -14.16 7.68
C THR A 168 -19.33 -12.77 7.02
N PRO A 169 -19.91 -11.74 7.65
CA PRO A 169 -19.89 -10.38 7.13
C PRO A 169 -18.46 -9.82 6.99
N ILE A 170 -18.22 -9.11 5.91
CA ILE A 170 -16.96 -8.40 5.66
C ILE A 170 -17.24 -6.90 5.75
N LYS A 171 -16.52 -6.20 6.61
CA LYS A 171 -16.60 -4.75 6.81
C LYS A 171 -15.62 -4.03 5.89
N ALA A 172 -15.97 -2.85 5.40
CA ALA A 172 -14.99 -1.97 4.76
C ALA A 172 -13.89 -1.61 5.78
N MET A 173 -12.64 -1.76 5.37
CA MET A 173 -11.49 -1.52 6.26
C MET A 173 -11.33 -0.04 6.64
N ASN A 174 -11.86 0.86 5.83
CA ASN A 174 -11.88 2.31 6.01
C ASN A 174 -13.01 2.90 5.17
N SER A 175 -13.25 4.20 5.28
CA SER A 175 -14.03 4.96 4.31
C SER A 175 -13.36 4.90 2.93
N GLY A 176 -14.13 4.99 1.87
CA GLY A 176 -13.62 4.94 0.51
C GLY A 176 -14.73 4.94 -0.53
N ILE A 177 -14.34 5.01 -1.80
CA ILE A 177 -15.25 4.87 -2.94
C ILE A 177 -14.95 3.55 -3.65
N VAL A 178 -15.98 2.74 -3.89
CA VAL A 178 -15.83 1.49 -4.64
C VAL A 178 -15.54 1.82 -6.10
N THR A 179 -14.38 1.42 -6.59
CA THR A 179 -13.91 1.66 -7.96
C THR A 179 -13.98 0.41 -8.85
N LEU A 180 -14.13 -0.76 -8.24
CA LEU A 180 -14.39 -2.03 -8.91
C LEU A 180 -15.25 -2.92 -8.00
N ALA A 181 -16.26 -3.57 -8.58
CA ALA A 181 -17.07 -4.58 -7.92
C ALA A 181 -17.33 -5.73 -8.91
N GLU A 182 -16.62 -6.84 -8.76
CA GLU A 182 -16.71 -8.02 -9.61
C GLU A 182 -17.06 -9.25 -8.78
N LYS A 183 -17.93 -10.12 -9.32
CA LYS A 183 -18.42 -11.31 -8.60
C LYS A 183 -17.48 -12.49 -8.69
N ASP A 184 -16.74 -12.62 -9.81
CA ASP A 184 -15.95 -13.81 -10.11
C ASP A 184 -14.76 -13.47 -11.02
N LEU A 185 -13.64 -13.07 -10.43
CA LEU A 185 -12.38 -12.95 -11.14
C LEU A 185 -11.55 -14.22 -10.96
N PHE A 186 -10.83 -14.62 -11.99
CA PHE A 186 -10.09 -15.90 -12.07
C PHE A 186 -9.17 -16.13 -10.87
N TYR A 187 -8.41 -15.13 -10.46
CA TYR A 187 -7.46 -15.24 -9.34
C TYR A 187 -8.02 -14.84 -7.98
N THR A 188 -8.95 -13.91 -7.95
CA THR A 188 -9.38 -13.26 -6.69
C THR A 188 -10.83 -13.54 -6.33
N GLY A 189 -11.59 -14.19 -7.23
CA GLY A 189 -13.01 -14.43 -7.01
C GLY A 189 -13.80 -13.12 -6.89
N ALA A 190 -14.69 -13.04 -5.92
CA ALA A 190 -15.43 -11.82 -5.64
C ALA A 190 -14.47 -10.74 -5.17
N THR A 191 -14.47 -9.60 -5.86
CA THR A 191 -13.46 -8.54 -5.68
C THR A 191 -14.12 -7.18 -5.57
N LEU A 192 -13.78 -6.45 -4.50
CA LEU A 192 -14.05 -5.03 -4.35
C LEU A 192 -12.73 -4.26 -4.32
N ASN A 193 -12.63 -3.17 -5.06
CA ASN A 193 -11.53 -2.23 -4.95
C ASN A 193 -12.06 -0.89 -4.44
N PHE A 194 -11.35 -0.32 -3.49
CA PHE A 194 -11.65 1.00 -2.90
C PHE A 194 -10.51 1.97 -3.24
N ASP A 195 -10.90 3.23 -3.47
CA ASP A 195 -10.01 4.39 -3.56
C ASP A 195 -10.24 5.32 -2.36
#